data_6b6a03944d5518bd88408d4b5a91ddf0
#
_entry.id   6b6a03944d5518bd88408d4b5a91ddf0
#
_cell.length_a   1.000
_cell.length_b   1.000
_cell.length_c   1.000
_cell.angle_alpha   90.00
_cell.angle_beta   90.00
_cell.angle_gamma   90.00
#
_symmetry.space_group_name_H-M   'P 1'
#
loop_
_entity.id
_entity.type
_entity.pdbx_description
1 polymer ?
#
loop_
_entity_poly.entity_id
_entity_poly.type
_entity_poly.pdbx_seq_one_letter_code
_entity_poly.pdbx_strand_id
1 'polypeptide(L)'
;MCSSDLWEGKALNIVDLPAIAGERLGRMPMVLRLLLENVVRNAEGEDRERAVAALLAWVEHAHSEDEVPFVPGRVLMHDTTSTPALVDVAAMRDVLAEHGKDPSLLSPVMPVEVSVDHSLAVEVFAHPEDRKSTRLNSSH
;
A
#
# COMPACT_ATOMS: atom_id res chain seq x y z
N MET A 1 13.64 -10.42 11.97
CA MET A 1 15.01 -9.86 12.02
C MET A 1 15.08 -8.70 11.04
N CYS A 2 15.43 -7.51 11.52
CA CYS A 2 15.65 -6.36 10.65
C CYS A 2 17.16 -6.14 10.59
N SER A 3 17.69 -5.90 9.39
CA SER A 3 19.05 -5.43 9.18
C SER A 3 19.03 -3.94 8.82
N SER A 4 20.14 -3.25 8.96
CA SER A 4 20.29 -1.86 8.52
C SER A 4 21.07 -1.85 7.21
N ASP A 5 20.58 -1.09 6.24
CA ASP A 5 21.26 -0.86 4.98
C ASP A 5 21.37 0.65 4.73
N LEU A 6 22.31 1.06 3.87
CA LEU A 6 22.54 2.45 3.54
C LEU A 6 22.00 2.74 2.13
N TRP A 7 21.04 3.64 2.06
CA TRP A 7 20.56 4.19 0.80
C TRP A 7 20.83 5.69 0.74
N GLU A 8 21.60 6.13 -0.24
CA GLU A 8 22.00 7.54 -0.39
C GLU A 8 22.56 8.16 0.91
N GLY A 9 23.31 7.38 1.70
CA GLY A 9 23.89 7.83 2.97
C GLY A 9 22.92 7.86 4.16
N LYS A 10 21.67 7.40 3.98
CA LYS A 10 20.68 7.25 5.07
C LYS A 10 20.61 5.82 5.52
N ALA A 11 20.64 5.60 6.83
CA ALA A 11 20.42 4.28 7.41
C ALA A 11 18.93 3.91 7.29
N LEU A 12 18.64 2.78 6.64
CA LEU A 12 17.29 2.23 6.51
C LEU A 12 17.21 0.92 7.28
N ASN A 13 16.09 0.70 7.96
CA ASN A 13 15.75 -0.59 8.53
C ASN A 13 15.06 -1.43 7.47
N ILE A 14 15.71 -2.51 7.06
CA ILE A 14 15.18 -3.46 6.09
C ILE A 14 14.86 -4.80 6.75
N VAL A 15 13.90 -5.53 6.19
CA VAL A 15 13.66 -6.91 6.58
C VAL A 15 14.67 -7.80 5.85
N ASP A 16 15.44 -8.57 6.63
CA ASP A 16 16.42 -9.51 6.09
C ASP A 16 15.70 -10.78 5.61
N LEU A 17 15.13 -10.72 4.41
CA LEU A 17 14.45 -11.85 3.80
C LEU A 17 15.37 -13.07 3.59
N PRO A 18 16.63 -12.91 3.16
CA PRO A 18 17.58 -14.02 3.11
C PRO A 18 17.76 -14.75 4.44
N ALA A 19 17.87 -14.02 5.55
CA ALA A 19 18.00 -14.63 6.88
C ALA A 19 16.73 -15.38 7.32
N ILE A 20 15.54 -14.97 6.82
CA ILE A 20 14.25 -15.58 7.18
C ILE A 20 13.95 -16.79 6.28
N ALA A 21 14.08 -16.63 4.98
CA ALA A 21 13.64 -17.61 4.00
C ALA A 21 14.76 -18.58 3.56
N GLY A 22 16.04 -18.22 3.75
CA GLY A 22 17.18 -19.02 3.32
C GLY A 22 17.13 -19.33 1.83
N GLU A 23 17.44 -20.57 1.47
CA GLU A 23 17.43 -21.06 0.08
C GLU A 23 16.04 -20.97 -0.59
N ARG A 24 14.96 -20.97 0.18
CA ARG A 24 13.59 -20.86 -0.33
C ARG A 24 13.32 -19.51 -1.01
N LEU A 25 14.06 -18.47 -0.63
CA LEU A 25 13.87 -17.13 -1.20
C LEU A 25 14.00 -17.12 -2.73
N GLY A 26 14.98 -17.87 -3.28
CA GLY A 26 15.19 -17.98 -4.72
C GLY A 26 14.01 -18.59 -5.49
N ARG A 27 13.26 -19.48 -4.85
CA ARG A 27 12.09 -20.18 -5.41
C ARG A 27 10.77 -19.43 -5.16
N MET A 28 10.79 -18.44 -4.26
CA MET A 28 9.60 -17.70 -3.84
C MET A 28 9.22 -16.64 -4.89
N PRO A 29 7.98 -16.64 -5.42
CA PRO A 29 7.47 -15.56 -6.27
C PRO A 29 7.59 -14.20 -5.61
N MET A 30 7.74 -13.14 -6.41
CA MET A 30 7.93 -11.78 -5.88
C MET A 30 6.81 -11.34 -4.94
N VAL A 31 5.55 -11.66 -5.28
CA VAL A 31 4.39 -11.30 -4.45
C VAL A 31 4.47 -11.92 -3.05
N LEU A 32 4.95 -13.16 -2.94
CA LEU A 32 5.10 -13.82 -1.64
C LEU A 32 6.27 -13.24 -0.82
N ARG A 33 7.33 -12.76 -1.49
CA ARG A 33 8.41 -12.02 -0.79
C ARG A 33 7.90 -10.72 -0.21
N LEU A 34 7.04 -9.99 -0.95
CA LEU A 34 6.40 -8.77 -0.45
C LEU A 34 5.45 -9.06 0.72
N LEU A 35 4.66 -10.13 0.64
CA LEU A 35 3.81 -10.56 1.74
C LEU A 35 4.64 -10.98 2.96
N LEU A 36 5.73 -11.70 2.76
CA LEU A 36 6.63 -12.09 3.84
C LEU A 36 7.24 -10.86 4.53
N GLU A 37 7.70 -9.88 3.75
CA GLU A 37 8.18 -8.62 4.30
C GLU A 37 7.09 -7.88 5.09
N ASN A 38 5.88 -7.83 4.55
CA ASN A 38 4.74 -7.18 5.20
C ASN A 38 4.41 -7.83 6.55
N VAL A 39 4.33 -9.15 6.58
CA VAL A 39 4.08 -9.92 7.81
C VAL A 39 5.17 -9.65 8.86
N VAL A 40 6.44 -9.72 8.47
CA VAL A 40 7.55 -9.52 9.42
C VAL A 40 7.58 -8.10 10.00
N ARG A 41 7.13 -7.10 9.21
CA ARG A 41 7.06 -5.71 9.66
C ARG A 41 5.90 -5.43 10.60
N ASN A 42 4.74 -6.05 10.36
CA ASN A 42 3.48 -5.60 10.93
C ASN A 42 2.80 -6.61 11.85
N ALA A 43 3.11 -7.91 11.73
CA ALA A 43 2.55 -8.92 12.59
C ALA A 43 3.46 -9.19 13.79
N GLU A 44 2.88 -9.64 14.92
CA GLU A 44 3.58 -9.92 16.16
C GLU A 44 3.20 -11.31 16.70
N GLY A 45 4.05 -11.83 17.59
CA GLY A 45 3.80 -13.05 18.34
C GLY A 45 3.52 -14.27 17.45
N GLU A 46 2.56 -15.09 17.87
CA GLU A 46 2.18 -16.34 17.20
C GLU A 46 1.62 -16.12 15.80
N ASP A 47 0.92 -15.01 15.55
CA ASP A 47 0.37 -14.69 14.24
C ASP A 47 1.47 -14.48 13.20
N ARG A 48 2.56 -13.81 13.59
CA ARG A 48 3.72 -13.66 12.72
C ARG A 48 4.39 -15.00 12.44
N GLU A 49 4.59 -15.82 13.46
CA GLU A 49 5.25 -17.13 13.30
C GLU A 49 4.44 -18.04 12.39
N ARG A 50 3.14 -18.11 12.59
CA ARG A 50 2.21 -18.90 11.76
C ARG A 50 2.21 -18.42 10.30
N ALA A 51 2.09 -17.11 10.09
CA ALA A 51 2.04 -16.55 8.73
C ALA A 51 3.38 -16.72 7.98
N VAL A 52 4.51 -16.55 8.66
CA VAL A 52 5.83 -16.82 8.08
C VAL A 52 5.95 -18.29 7.69
N ALA A 53 5.54 -19.21 8.58
CA ALA A 53 5.58 -20.65 8.31
C ALA A 53 4.71 -21.01 7.10
N ALA A 54 3.49 -20.46 7.01
CA ALA A 54 2.57 -20.67 5.89
C ALA A 54 3.15 -20.19 4.56
N LEU A 55 3.74 -18.99 4.52
CA LEU A 55 4.38 -18.44 3.33
C LEU A 55 5.61 -19.25 2.89
N LEU A 56 6.39 -19.75 3.82
CA LEU A 56 7.54 -20.61 3.51
C LEU A 56 7.13 -22.01 3.05
N ALA A 57 6.05 -22.58 3.63
CA ALA A 57 5.49 -23.87 3.24
C ALA A 57 4.90 -23.82 1.83
N TRP A 58 4.37 -22.68 1.40
CA TRP A 58 3.85 -22.50 0.04
C TRP A 58 4.90 -22.82 -1.04
N VAL A 59 6.18 -22.55 -0.78
CA VAL A 59 7.26 -22.80 -1.72
C VAL A 59 7.39 -24.29 -2.07
N GLU A 60 7.01 -25.18 -1.16
CA GLU A 60 7.06 -26.63 -1.36
C GLU A 60 5.76 -27.18 -1.97
N HIS A 61 4.62 -26.59 -1.63
CA HIS A 61 3.31 -27.14 -1.99
C HIS A 61 2.60 -26.36 -3.10
N ALA A 62 3.07 -25.14 -3.42
CA ALA A 62 2.44 -24.19 -4.35
C ALA A 62 0.95 -23.88 -4.02
N HIS A 63 0.54 -24.12 -2.77
CA HIS A 63 -0.81 -23.98 -2.27
C HIS A 63 -0.77 -23.75 -0.75
N SER A 64 -1.66 -22.90 -0.23
CA SER A 64 -1.96 -22.75 1.18
C SER A 64 -3.40 -22.27 1.32
N GLU A 65 -4.08 -22.76 2.34
CA GLU A 65 -5.41 -22.27 2.79
C GLU A 65 -5.28 -21.36 4.02
N ASP A 66 -4.06 -21.15 4.49
CA ASP A 66 -3.82 -20.32 5.64
C ASP A 66 -4.04 -18.83 5.33
N GLU A 67 -4.66 -18.14 6.27
CA GLU A 67 -4.82 -16.69 6.23
C GLU A 67 -3.51 -16.03 6.66
N VAL A 68 -3.10 -15.02 5.90
CA VAL A 68 -1.90 -14.23 6.17
C VAL A 68 -2.32 -12.80 6.47
N PRO A 69 -1.99 -12.24 7.64
CA PRO A 69 -2.27 -10.84 7.95
C PRO A 69 -1.53 -9.92 6.98
N PHE A 70 -2.25 -8.90 6.50
CA PHE A 70 -1.69 -7.92 5.58
C PHE A 70 -2.05 -6.50 6.00
N VAL A 71 -1.06 -5.65 6.12
CA VAL A 71 -1.22 -4.23 6.41
C VAL A 71 -0.81 -3.43 5.17
N PRO A 72 -1.75 -2.84 4.42
CA PRO A 72 -1.43 -2.03 3.26
C PRO A 72 -0.74 -0.73 3.67
N GLY A 73 0.20 -0.26 2.85
CA GLY A 73 0.88 1.02 3.07
C GLY A 73 0.08 2.24 2.57
N ARG A 74 -0.87 2.01 1.66
CA ARG A 74 -1.78 3.02 1.09
C ARG A 74 -2.99 2.35 0.44
N VAL A 75 -4.03 3.14 0.22
CA VAL A 75 -5.17 2.78 -0.63
C VAL A 75 -5.06 3.59 -1.91
N LEU A 76 -5.09 2.92 -3.05
CA LEU A 76 -5.19 3.55 -4.36
C LEU A 76 -6.60 3.31 -4.91
N MET A 77 -7.32 4.37 -5.21
CA MET A 77 -8.66 4.32 -5.78
C MET A 77 -8.64 4.83 -7.22
N HIS A 78 -9.45 4.23 -8.05
CA HIS A 78 -9.81 4.77 -9.36
C HIS A 78 -10.93 5.81 -9.20
N ASP A 79 -11.07 6.76 -10.12
CA ASP A 79 -12.07 7.82 -10.06
C ASP A 79 -13.52 7.30 -9.98
N THR A 80 -13.86 6.22 -10.71
CA THR A 80 -15.19 5.61 -10.64
C THR A 80 -15.50 4.95 -9.31
N THR A 81 -14.49 4.41 -8.62
CA THR A 81 -14.66 3.76 -7.31
C THR A 81 -14.49 4.73 -6.16
N SER A 82 -13.75 5.81 -6.35
CA SER A 82 -13.52 6.83 -5.32
C SER A 82 -14.75 7.68 -5.04
N THR A 83 -15.55 8.01 -6.04
CA THR A 83 -16.70 8.90 -5.88
C THR A 83 -17.69 8.41 -4.81
N PRO A 84 -18.19 7.16 -4.83
CA PRO A 84 -19.06 6.67 -3.76
C PRO A 84 -18.38 6.70 -2.39
N ALA A 85 -17.14 6.26 -2.28
CA ALA A 85 -16.41 6.23 -1.03
C ALA A 85 -16.20 7.63 -0.43
N LEU A 86 -15.89 8.62 -1.27
CA LEU A 86 -15.73 10.02 -0.85
C LEU A 86 -17.06 10.64 -0.40
N VAL A 87 -18.16 10.31 -1.08
CA VAL A 87 -19.50 10.75 -0.68
C VAL A 87 -19.87 10.17 0.69
N ASP A 88 -19.61 8.90 0.93
CA ASP A 88 -19.87 8.27 2.23
C ASP A 88 -19.04 8.89 3.35
N VAL A 89 -17.75 9.14 3.10
CA VAL A 89 -16.87 9.82 4.07
C VAL A 89 -17.36 11.26 4.34
N ALA A 90 -17.79 11.98 3.31
CA ALA A 90 -18.33 13.33 3.46
C ALA A 90 -19.61 13.30 4.31
N ALA A 91 -20.56 12.41 3.99
CA ALA A 91 -21.79 12.27 4.76
C ALA A 91 -21.53 11.90 6.23
N MET A 92 -20.59 11.01 6.51
CA MET A 92 -20.20 10.67 7.88
C MET A 92 -19.59 11.87 8.62
N ARG A 93 -18.82 12.72 7.93
CA ARG A 93 -18.27 13.96 8.51
C ARG A 93 -19.36 14.98 8.80
N ASP A 94 -20.36 15.09 7.94
CA ASP A 94 -21.53 15.96 8.18
C ASP A 94 -22.29 15.53 9.44
N VAL A 95 -22.51 14.24 9.62
CA VAL A 95 -23.13 13.70 10.84
C VAL A 95 -22.32 14.03 12.10
N LEU A 96 -20.99 13.96 12.04
CA LEU A 96 -20.14 14.39 13.17
C LEU A 96 -20.34 15.87 13.48
N ALA A 97 -20.36 16.73 12.47
CA ALA A 97 -20.58 18.16 12.63
C ALA A 97 -21.95 18.48 13.22
N GLU A 98 -23.01 17.83 12.75
CA GLU A 98 -24.38 17.96 13.27
C GLU A 98 -24.47 17.60 14.77
N HIS A 99 -23.65 16.65 15.21
CA HIS A 99 -23.55 16.24 16.62
C HIS A 99 -22.52 17.07 17.43
N GLY A 100 -22.01 18.16 16.88
CA GLY A 100 -21.03 19.03 17.52
C GLY A 100 -19.67 18.40 17.74
N LYS A 101 -19.33 17.40 16.94
CA LYS A 101 -18.01 16.75 16.93
C LYS A 101 -17.14 17.30 15.81
N ASP A 102 -15.83 17.20 15.97
CA ASP A 102 -14.90 17.62 14.94
C ASP A 102 -14.93 16.61 13.77
N PRO A 103 -15.30 17.03 12.54
CA PRO A 103 -15.30 16.17 11.37
C PRO A 103 -13.93 15.55 11.03
N SER A 104 -12.84 16.19 11.44
CA SER A 104 -11.47 15.71 11.20
C SER A 104 -11.15 14.41 11.95
N LEU A 105 -11.93 14.06 12.98
CA LEU A 105 -11.81 12.76 13.67
C LEU A 105 -12.04 11.58 12.74
N LEU A 106 -12.83 11.78 11.69
CA LEU A 106 -12.99 10.79 10.63
C LEU A 106 -11.95 11.02 9.54
N SER A 107 -10.82 10.35 9.68
CA SER A 107 -9.74 10.40 8.70
C SER A 107 -9.23 8.98 8.42
N PRO A 108 -8.80 8.68 7.19
CA PRO A 108 -8.18 7.40 6.88
C PRO A 108 -6.95 7.15 7.75
N VAL A 109 -6.79 5.90 8.20
CA VAL A 109 -5.63 5.49 9.01
C VAL A 109 -4.34 5.45 8.19
N MET A 110 -4.48 5.32 6.87
CA MET A 110 -3.38 5.27 5.92
C MET A 110 -3.63 6.25 4.77
N PRO A 111 -2.58 6.64 4.02
CA PRO A 111 -2.74 7.49 2.84
C PRO A 111 -3.72 6.90 1.83
N VAL A 112 -4.63 7.73 1.35
CA VAL A 112 -5.57 7.40 0.27
C VAL A 112 -5.25 8.29 -0.91
N GLU A 113 -4.99 7.68 -2.06
CA GLU A 113 -4.67 8.34 -3.32
C GLU A 113 -5.75 8.02 -4.34
N VAL A 114 -6.11 8.99 -5.17
CA VAL A 114 -7.07 8.79 -6.26
C VAL A 114 -6.33 8.95 -7.58
N SER A 115 -6.41 7.92 -8.43
CA SER A 115 -5.93 7.97 -9.81
C SER A 115 -7.10 8.34 -10.71
N VAL A 116 -6.98 9.48 -11.37
CA VAL A 116 -8.01 10.00 -12.29
C VAL A 116 -7.69 9.53 -13.70
N ASP A 117 -8.66 8.90 -14.35
CA ASP A 117 -8.60 8.40 -15.73
C ASP A 117 -9.61 9.16 -16.62
N HIS A 118 -9.51 10.48 -16.61
CA HIS A 118 -10.33 11.31 -17.47
C HIS A 118 -9.69 11.50 -18.85
N SER A 119 -10.51 11.57 -19.89
CA SER A 119 -10.06 12.02 -21.20
C SER A 119 -9.68 13.50 -21.09
N LEU A 120 -8.42 13.81 -21.35
CA LEU A 120 -7.91 15.16 -21.36
C LEU A 120 -7.71 15.64 -22.80
N ALA A 121 -8.06 16.90 -23.07
CA ALA A 121 -7.65 17.56 -24.29
C ALA A 121 -6.15 17.87 -24.18
N VAL A 122 -5.34 17.27 -25.04
CA VAL A 122 -3.90 17.53 -25.10
C VAL A 122 -3.67 18.70 -26.05
N GLU A 123 -3.27 19.86 -25.52
CA GLU A 123 -2.97 21.04 -26.33
C GLU A 123 -1.56 20.99 -26.91
N VAL A 124 -0.61 20.45 -26.14
CA VAL A 124 0.81 20.33 -26.53
C VAL A 124 1.29 18.92 -26.18
N PHE A 125 1.80 18.20 -27.16
CA PHE A 125 2.39 16.88 -26.94
C PHE A 125 3.79 16.77 -27.55
N ALA A 126 4.61 15.89 -27.00
CA ALA A 126 5.98 15.63 -27.44
C ALA A 126 6.91 16.87 -27.50
N HIS A 127 6.59 17.91 -26.74
CA HIS A 127 7.37 19.14 -26.63
C HIS A 127 7.94 19.30 -25.20
N PRO A 128 9.10 19.98 -25.00
CA PRO A 128 9.65 20.20 -23.65
C PRO A 128 8.71 20.91 -22.66
N GLU A 129 7.71 21.62 -23.16
CA GLU A 129 6.70 22.31 -22.34
C GLU A 129 5.54 21.39 -21.91
N ASP A 130 5.38 20.23 -22.52
CA ASP A 130 4.33 19.25 -22.22
C ASP A 130 4.31 18.84 -20.74
N ARG A 131 5.48 18.68 -20.12
CA ARG A 131 5.61 18.40 -18.68
C ARG A 131 5.03 19.48 -17.77
N LYS A 132 4.88 20.71 -18.25
CA LYS A 132 4.34 21.83 -17.46
C LYS A 132 2.81 21.93 -17.60
N SER A 133 2.27 21.69 -18.79
CA SER A 133 0.84 21.76 -19.05
C SER A 133 0.05 20.61 -18.42
N THR A 134 0.59 19.39 -18.42
CA THR A 134 -0.04 18.22 -17.82
C THR A 134 -0.19 18.34 -16.29
N ARG A 135 0.69 19.10 -15.63
CA ARG A 135 0.59 19.36 -14.19
C ARG A 135 -0.42 20.43 -13.80
N LEU A 136 -0.74 21.35 -14.70
CA LEU A 136 -1.66 22.48 -14.44
C LEU A 136 -3.13 22.10 -14.62
N ASN A 137 -3.45 21.09 -15.43
CA ASN A 137 -4.82 20.64 -15.67
C ASN A 137 -5.32 19.55 -14.69
N SER A 138 -4.50 19.07 -13.78
CA SER A 138 -4.90 18.12 -12.72
C SER A 138 -5.36 18.78 -11.42
N SER A 139 -5.50 20.11 -11.40
CA SER A 139 -5.90 20.89 -10.21
C SER A 139 -7.25 21.61 -10.41
N HIS A 140 -8.28 20.83 -10.74
CA HIS A 140 -9.67 21.27 -10.62
C HIS A 140 -10.48 20.27 -9.80
#